data_58e836c42c8805bd3c3a194c2f47d867
#
_entry.id   58e836c42c8805bd3c3a194c2f47d867
#
_cell.length_a   1.000
_cell.length_b   1.000
_cell.length_c   1.000
_cell.angle_alpha   90.00
_cell.angle_beta   90.00
_cell.angle_gamma   90.00
#
_symmetry.space_group_name_H-M   'P 1'
#
loop_
_entity.id
_entity.type
_entity.pdbx_description
1 polymer ?
#
loop_
_entity_poly.entity_id
_entity_poly.type
_entity_poly.pdbx_seq_one_letter_code
_entity_poly.pdbx_strand_id
1 'polypeptide(L)'
;MKRTAACLAGLLMLVLLAGCKGGADESGARENKGDIETSGTVSVLYAANDGLYLIRVLRNGAEDADAAVSTERLAEGKDISSPLFSSDGRTAGYLRQDGFYGCSIETGKEELLLNGALSFVPDGKEGFYASSRETGIVRVHMGREQEEVWKPEPVEGGWIQCEKLTLSPDGKKLAFARRRYVDRRKDPGLSLFEQNQGIWMLQMNLEKEKKLSVLIQIIGEEPPFFERMEETDGEPYPYLWPAKWSPDSSRLFIWQDVLSGSMRADGIGTAVYDTVSGTMIDSLGEQEEVVLPYNENVVFGEDNSLFLLAGAGREMALDKELVKIPPEKGAVHEKLKTPGLVPQSPQVSYDGKSIFFAASKELRTGEQVEYPIWRQLYRMENGHVAELTNDSEYSSEFPVLTGDGSALVFGRVDKEGGMSIWSVGTNGSGLQKLADLEENISTDETNEHYPAGYEDFYGRGSWSSIMSVYAFK
;
A
#
# COMPACT_ATOMS: atom_id res chain seq x y z
N MET A 1 16.28 -56.23 -22.53
CA MET A 1 15.18 -57.14 -22.20
C MET A 1 13.99 -56.26 -21.86
N LYS A 2 13.09 -56.14 -22.77
CA LYS A 2 11.69 -56.60 -22.85
C LYS A 2 10.82 -55.98 -21.78
N ARG A 3 9.98 -54.96 -22.18
CA ARG A 3 8.52 -55.05 -22.49
C ARG A 3 7.67 -54.86 -21.24
N THR A 4 6.62 -54.09 -21.14
CA THR A 4 5.48 -53.86 -22.03
C THR A 4 4.64 -52.68 -21.58
N ALA A 5 4.01 -52.03 -22.58
CA ALA A 5 2.94 -51.05 -22.45
C ALA A 5 1.59 -51.71 -22.14
N ALA A 6 0.65 -50.95 -21.58
CA ALA A 6 -0.78 -51.18 -21.77
C ALA A 6 -1.58 -49.87 -21.63
N CYS A 7 -2.27 -49.50 -22.68
CA CYS A 7 -3.41 -48.60 -22.76
C CYS A 7 -4.70 -49.21 -22.26
N LEU A 8 -5.67 -48.35 -21.84
CA LEU A 8 -7.14 -48.45 -22.05
C LEU A 8 -7.76 -47.19 -21.47
N ALA A 9 -8.31 -46.24 -22.19
CA ALA A 9 -9.51 -46.16 -23.00
C ALA A 9 -10.84 -46.20 -22.21
N GLY A 10 -11.45 -45.00 -22.09
CA GLY A 10 -12.85 -44.72 -22.40
C GLY A 10 -13.95 -45.12 -21.42
N LEU A 11 -14.69 -44.11 -20.95
CA LEU A 11 -16.15 -44.21 -21.06
C LEU A 11 -16.82 -42.83 -20.89
N LEU A 12 -17.41 -42.36 -21.98
CA LEU A 12 -18.40 -41.31 -22.08
C LEU A 12 -19.74 -41.82 -21.51
N MET A 13 -20.43 -41.07 -20.65
CA MET A 13 -21.85 -41.35 -20.40
C MET A 13 -22.65 -40.02 -20.40
N LEU A 14 -23.33 -39.80 -21.52
CA LEU A 14 -24.48 -38.91 -21.65
C LEU A 14 -25.67 -39.48 -20.89
N VAL A 15 -26.37 -38.65 -20.10
CA VAL A 15 -27.75 -38.93 -19.73
C VAL A 15 -28.59 -37.70 -19.95
N LEU A 16 -29.63 -37.91 -20.74
CA LEU A 16 -30.65 -37.00 -21.22
C LEU A 16 -31.73 -36.72 -20.14
N LEU A 17 -32.21 -35.50 -20.17
CA LEU A 17 -33.51 -34.91 -19.87
C LEU A 17 -34.64 -35.80 -19.43
N ALA A 18 -35.28 -35.41 -18.34
CA ALA A 18 -36.75 -35.54 -18.20
C ALA A 18 -37.27 -34.37 -17.35
N GLY A 19 -38.13 -33.55 -17.91
CA GLY A 19 -38.81 -32.45 -17.23
C GLY A 19 -39.99 -32.92 -16.38
N CYS A 20 -40.32 -32.12 -15.37
CA CYS A 20 -41.67 -32.04 -14.81
C CYS A 20 -42.00 -30.58 -14.45
N LYS A 21 -43.12 -30.12 -14.96
CA LYS A 21 -43.82 -28.90 -14.63
C LYS A 21 -44.44 -28.97 -13.23
N GLY A 22 -44.50 -27.85 -12.56
CA GLY A 22 -45.59 -27.51 -11.67
C GLY A 22 -45.21 -26.76 -10.40
N GLY A 23 -45.78 -25.59 -10.21
CA GLY A 23 -45.93 -24.95 -8.91
C GLY A 23 -45.32 -23.54 -8.84
N ALA A 24 -46.15 -22.54 -9.15
CA ALA A 24 -45.91 -21.14 -8.80
C ALA A 24 -46.06 -20.99 -7.29
N ASP A 25 -45.01 -20.50 -6.61
CA ASP A 25 -45.15 -19.84 -5.31
C ASP A 25 -44.37 -18.52 -5.36
N GLU A 26 -45.12 -17.44 -5.23
CA GLU A 26 -44.59 -16.10 -5.00
C GLU A 26 -43.99 -16.04 -3.60
N SER A 27 -42.67 -16.10 -3.52
CA SER A 27 -41.94 -15.65 -2.34
C SER A 27 -40.86 -14.71 -2.81
N GLY A 28 -40.96 -13.46 -2.31
CA GLY A 28 -40.17 -12.31 -2.69
C GLY A 28 -38.69 -12.60 -2.82
N ALA A 29 -38.17 -12.28 -3.98
CA ALA A 29 -36.77 -12.22 -4.24
C ALA A 29 -36.10 -11.19 -3.29
N ARG A 30 -35.50 -11.66 -2.21
CA ARG A 30 -34.46 -10.90 -1.54
C ARG A 30 -33.30 -10.85 -2.53
N GLU A 31 -33.06 -9.69 -3.09
CA GLU A 31 -31.81 -9.41 -3.78
C GLU A 31 -30.67 -9.77 -2.85
N ASN A 32 -29.88 -10.74 -3.25
CA ASN A 32 -28.63 -11.10 -2.59
C ASN A 32 -27.64 -9.94 -2.78
N LYS A 33 -27.58 -9.01 -1.83
CA LYS A 33 -26.59 -7.92 -1.80
C LYS A 33 -25.16 -8.37 -1.42
N GLY A 34 -24.88 -9.68 -1.40
CA GLY A 34 -23.71 -10.26 -0.78
C GLY A 34 -22.53 -10.64 -1.69
N ASP A 35 -22.66 -10.56 -3.01
CA ASP A 35 -21.57 -10.94 -3.92
C ASP A 35 -20.87 -9.70 -4.48
N ILE A 36 -19.72 -9.35 -3.88
CA ILE A 36 -18.82 -8.28 -4.34
C ILE A 36 -18.09 -8.67 -5.65
N GLU A 37 -18.18 -9.91 -6.07
CA GLU A 37 -17.56 -10.41 -7.30
C GLU A 37 -18.56 -10.58 -8.45
N THR A 38 -18.95 -9.46 -9.07
CA THR A 38 -19.27 -9.50 -10.49
C THR A 38 -18.04 -8.95 -11.23
N SER A 39 -17.50 -9.71 -12.19
CA SER A 39 -16.43 -9.24 -13.07
C SER A 39 -16.79 -7.85 -13.62
N GLY A 40 -15.97 -6.83 -13.28
CA GLY A 40 -16.20 -5.46 -13.69
C GLY A 40 -16.60 -4.48 -12.58
N THR A 41 -16.61 -4.87 -11.30
CA THR A 41 -16.85 -3.91 -10.19
C THR A 41 -15.52 -3.47 -9.61
N VAL A 42 -15.26 -2.15 -9.60
CA VAL A 42 -14.16 -1.54 -8.86
C VAL A 42 -14.72 -0.96 -7.56
N SER A 43 -14.09 -1.30 -6.43
CA SER A 43 -14.45 -0.78 -5.11
C SER A 43 -13.33 0.10 -4.55
N VAL A 44 -13.69 1.26 -4.03
CA VAL A 44 -12.75 2.23 -3.44
C VAL A 44 -13.26 2.65 -2.07
N LEU A 45 -12.42 2.52 -1.04
CA LEU A 45 -12.64 3.14 0.25
C LEU A 45 -11.97 4.50 0.29
N TYR A 46 -12.63 5.49 0.85
CA TYR A 46 -11.99 6.76 1.15
C TYR A 46 -12.48 7.36 2.47
N ALA A 47 -11.55 7.99 3.17
CA ALA A 47 -11.82 8.75 4.37
C ALA A 47 -12.07 10.21 4.02
N ALA A 48 -13.16 10.78 4.52
CA ALA A 48 -13.52 12.20 4.42
C ALA A 48 -13.63 12.80 5.82
N ASN A 49 -13.82 14.13 5.90
CA ASN A 49 -13.92 14.84 7.17
C ASN A 49 -15.07 14.38 8.06
N ASP A 50 -16.10 13.78 7.50
CA ASP A 50 -17.32 13.38 8.21
C ASP A 50 -17.53 11.86 8.27
N GLY A 51 -16.65 11.07 7.62
CA GLY A 51 -16.81 9.62 7.64
C GLY A 51 -15.94 8.82 6.68
N LEU A 52 -16.17 7.52 6.71
CA LEU A 52 -15.64 6.55 5.76
C LEU A 52 -16.68 6.26 4.68
N TYR A 53 -16.24 6.28 3.45
CA TYR A 53 -17.10 6.07 2.29
C TYR A 53 -16.61 4.90 1.43
N LEU A 54 -17.56 4.23 0.78
CA LEU A 54 -17.32 3.21 -0.23
C LEU A 54 -17.90 3.68 -1.57
N ILE A 55 -17.06 3.71 -2.59
CA ILE A 55 -17.46 3.88 -3.98
C ILE A 55 -17.50 2.51 -4.64
N ARG A 56 -18.55 2.21 -5.37
CA ARG A 56 -18.62 1.07 -6.29
C ARG A 56 -18.81 1.59 -7.71
N VAL A 57 -17.95 1.15 -8.61
CA VAL A 57 -17.98 1.48 -10.03
C VAL A 57 -18.31 0.21 -10.80
N LEU A 58 -19.49 0.15 -11.40
CA LEU A 58 -19.90 -0.97 -12.24
C LEU A 58 -19.50 -0.68 -13.69
N ARG A 59 -18.56 -1.46 -14.21
CA ARG A 59 -18.10 -1.37 -15.60
C ARG A 59 -18.70 -2.50 -16.42
N ASN A 60 -19.44 -2.17 -17.48
CA ASN A 60 -20.01 -3.16 -18.40
C ASN A 60 -19.05 -3.56 -19.53
N GLY A 61 -17.78 -3.17 -19.45
CA GLY A 61 -16.69 -3.44 -20.39
C GLY A 61 -15.62 -2.36 -20.35
N ALA A 62 -14.45 -2.62 -20.93
CA ALA A 62 -13.31 -1.71 -20.91
C ALA A 62 -13.53 -0.39 -21.72
N GLU A 63 -14.59 -0.29 -22.50
CA GLU A 63 -14.88 0.87 -23.36
C GLU A 63 -16.05 1.73 -22.86
N ASP A 64 -16.73 1.36 -21.76
CA ASP A 64 -17.87 2.14 -21.26
C ASP A 64 -17.42 3.43 -20.57
N ALA A 65 -17.71 4.55 -21.24
CA ALA A 65 -17.49 5.89 -20.71
C ALA A 65 -18.47 6.26 -19.56
N ASP A 66 -19.57 5.52 -19.41
CA ASP A 66 -20.64 5.79 -18.45
C ASP A 66 -20.81 4.64 -17.45
N ALA A 67 -19.74 4.30 -16.72
CA ALA A 67 -19.86 3.34 -15.63
C ALA A 67 -20.79 3.87 -14.53
N ALA A 68 -21.72 3.04 -14.07
CA ALA A 68 -22.58 3.42 -12.97
C ALA A 68 -21.76 3.52 -11.67
N VAL A 69 -21.75 4.72 -11.06
CA VAL A 69 -21.05 4.99 -9.80
C VAL A 69 -22.07 5.10 -8.68
N SER A 70 -21.83 4.39 -7.60
CA SER A 70 -22.58 4.54 -6.35
C SER A 70 -21.65 4.83 -5.20
N THR A 71 -22.02 5.76 -4.33
CA THR A 71 -21.27 6.12 -3.12
C THR A 71 -22.13 5.89 -1.90
N GLU A 72 -21.58 5.22 -0.91
CA GLU A 72 -22.25 4.88 0.34
C GLU A 72 -21.36 5.25 1.53
N ARG A 73 -21.92 5.93 2.56
CA ARG A 73 -21.21 6.17 3.80
C ARG A 73 -21.29 4.94 4.69
N LEU A 74 -20.13 4.36 5.02
CA LEU A 74 -20.03 3.18 5.88
C LEU A 74 -19.97 3.52 7.36
N ALA A 75 -19.25 4.60 7.73
CA ALA A 75 -19.07 5.02 9.12
C ALA A 75 -19.04 6.54 9.23
N GLU A 76 -19.47 7.07 10.38
CA GLU A 76 -19.39 8.49 10.73
C GLU A 76 -18.17 8.78 11.58
N GLY A 77 -17.51 9.94 11.41
CA GLY A 77 -16.40 10.40 12.24
C GLY A 77 -15.42 11.29 11.49
N LYS A 78 -14.70 12.12 12.25
CA LYS A 78 -13.76 13.12 11.69
C LYS A 78 -12.30 12.68 11.72
N ASP A 79 -11.99 11.60 12.44
CA ASP A 79 -10.65 11.12 12.75
C ASP A 79 -10.32 9.80 12.04
N ILE A 80 -11.01 9.51 10.95
CA ILE A 80 -10.82 8.29 10.17
C ILE A 80 -9.61 8.45 9.26
N SER A 81 -8.71 7.46 9.30
CA SER A 81 -7.52 7.43 8.46
C SER A 81 -7.11 6.01 8.07
N SER A 82 -6.26 5.91 7.03
CA SER A 82 -5.65 4.66 6.57
C SER A 82 -6.68 3.56 6.26
N PRO A 83 -7.73 3.83 5.47
CA PRO A 83 -8.72 2.81 5.15
C PRO A 83 -8.12 1.69 4.31
N LEU A 84 -8.41 0.44 4.67
CA LEU A 84 -8.00 -0.75 3.91
C LEU A 84 -9.15 -1.76 3.85
N PHE A 85 -9.24 -2.50 2.77
CA PHE A 85 -10.10 -3.67 2.70
C PHE A 85 -9.48 -4.88 3.40
N SER A 86 -10.29 -5.73 4.03
CA SER A 86 -9.90 -7.12 4.28
C SER A 86 -9.63 -7.83 2.95
N SER A 87 -8.86 -8.91 2.98
CA SER A 87 -8.48 -9.60 1.74
C SER A 87 -9.66 -10.18 0.97
N ASP A 88 -10.76 -10.51 1.65
CA ASP A 88 -12.01 -10.96 1.02
C ASP A 88 -12.95 -9.80 0.61
N GLY A 89 -12.56 -8.54 0.84
CA GLY A 89 -13.30 -7.36 0.48
C GLY A 89 -14.58 -7.09 1.29
N ARG A 90 -14.85 -7.85 2.37
CA ARG A 90 -16.10 -7.77 3.13
C ARG A 90 -16.06 -6.81 4.32
N THR A 91 -14.86 -6.45 4.75
CA THR A 91 -14.64 -5.55 5.88
C THR A 91 -13.76 -4.39 5.47
N ALA A 92 -14.17 -3.18 5.80
CA ALA A 92 -13.33 -2.00 5.77
C ALA A 92 -12.65 -1.84 7.13
N GLY A 93 -11.30 -1.87 7.15
CA GLY A 93 -10.51 -1.58 8.35
C GLY A 93 -9.98 -0.15 8.29
N TYR A 94 -9.92 0.57 9.41
CA TYR A 94 -9.40 1.93 9.48
C TYR A 94 -8.98 2.33 10.90
N LEU A 95 -8.16 3.34 11.00
CA LEU A 95 -7.76 3.91 12.29
C LEU A 95 -8.66 5.08 12.68
N ARG A 96 -8.91 5.19 13.99
CA ARG A 96 -9.34 6.39 14.70
C ARG A 96 -8.35 6.71 15.82
N GLN A 97 -8.50 7.86 16.44
CA GLN A 97 -7.62 8.30 17.52
C GLN A 97 -7.50 7.28 18.66
N ASP A 98 -8.56 6.54 18.97
CA ASP A 98 -8.61 5.58 20.07
C ASP A 98 -8.28 4.14 19.67
N GLY A 99 -8.23 3.81 18.37
CA GLY A 99 -7.89 2.46 17.96
C GLY A 99 -8.19 2.09 16.51
N PHE A 100 -8.19 0.79 16.27
CA PHE A 100 -8.47 0.17 14.99
C PHE A 100 -9.92 -0.33 14.94
N TYR A 101 -10.62 0.08 13.92
CA TYR A 101 -12.03 -0.26 13.68
C TYR A 101 -12.20 -1.11 12.44
N GLY A 102 -13.22 -1.98 12.49
CA GLY A 102 -13.72 -2.69 11.33
C GLY A 102 -15.18 -2.28 11.07
N CYS A 103 -15.53 -2.14 9.80
CA CYS A 103 -16.89 -1.91 9.36
C CYS A 103 -17.28 -2.95 8.30
N SER A 104 -18.38 -3.66 8.53
CA SER A 104 -18.93 -4.59 7.54
C SER A 104 -19.44 -3.84 6.32
N ILE A 105 -18.92 -4.16 5.15
CA ILE A 105 -19.31 -3.53 3.89
C ILE A 105 -20.78 -3.86 3.51
N GLU A 106 -21.26 -5.03 3.91
CA GLU A 106 -22.62 -5.45 3.63
C GLU A 106 -23.66 -4.77 4.53
N THR A 107 -23.35 -4.64 5.83
CA THR A 107 -24.33 -4.22 6.83
C THR A 107 -24.10 -2.81 7.37
N GLY A 108 -22.96 -2.19 7.12
CA GLY A 108 -22.53 -0.93 7.74
C GLY A 108 -22.28 -1.04 9.25
N LYS A 109 -22.25 -2.26 9.83
CA LYS A 109 -21.97 -2.44 11.26
C LYS A 109 -20.51 -2.12 11.53
N GLU A 110 -20.28 -1.18 12.43
CA GLU A 110 -18.96 -0.79 12.93
C GLU A 110 -18.62 -1.49 14.26
N GLU A 111 -17.36 -1.80 14.48
CA GLU A 111 -16.85 -2.43 15.70
C GLU A 111 -15.41 -1.98 15.98
N LEU A 112 -15.10 -1.62 17.23
CA LEU A 112 -13.71 -1.41 17.69
C LEU A 112 -13.03 -2.77 17.81
N LEU A 113 -12.05 -3.04 16.96
CA LEU A 113 -11.33 -4.32 16.89
C LEU A 113 -10.10 -4.34 17.80
N LEU A 114 -9.40 -3.21 17.97
CA LEU A 114 -8.22 -3.10 18.84
C LEU A 114 -8.06 -1.68 19.37
N ASN A 115 -8.11 -1.52 20.69
CA ASN A 115 -7.85 -0.25 21.35
C ASN A 115 -6.37 0.14 21.26
N GLY A 116 -6.07 1.43 21.05
CA GLY A 116 -4.72 1.96 20.99
C GLY A 116 -3.85 1.34 19.88
N ALA A 117 -4.46 0.97 18.77
CA ALA A 117 -3.75 0.36 17.64
C ALA A 117 -2.72 1.30 17.03
N LEU A 118 -1.56 0.75 16.66
CA LEU A 118 -0.42 1.46 16.07
C LEU A 118 -0.29 1.19 14.57
N SER A 119 -0.60 -0.04 14.17
CA SER A 119 -0.48 -0.50 12.80
C SER A 119 -1.39 -1.69 12.56
N PHE A 120 -1.85 -1.86 11.34
CA PHE A 120 -2.63 -3.02 10.93
C PHE A 120 -2.40 -3.35 9.45
N VAL A 121 -2.72 -4.59 9.07
CA VAL A 121 -2.64 -5.09 7.70
C VAL A 121 -3.66 -6.22 7.52
N PRO A 122 -4.26 -6.39 6.33
CA PRO A 122 -5.13 -7.53 6.05
C PRO A 122 -4.43 -8.87 6.31
N ASP A 123 -5.14 -9.86 6.85
CA ASP A 123 -4.57 -11.15 7.27
C ASP A 123 -4.49 -12.20 6.15
N GLY A 124 -4.75 -11.81 4.92
CA GLY A 124 -4.84 -12.70 3.76
C GLY A 124 -6.17 -13.46 3.67
N LYS A 125 -7.13 -13.17 4.55
CA LYS A 125 -8.47 -13.77 4.61
C LYS A 125 -9.53 -12.72 4.92
N GLU A 126 -10.34 -12.95 5.94
CA GLU A 126 -11.48 -12.14 6.35
C GLU A 126 -11.19 -11.07 7.42
N GLY A 127 -9.98 -11.08 7.97
CA GLY A 127 -9.61 -10.21 9.10
C GLY A 127 -8.33 -9.42 8.87
N PHE A 128 -7.70 -9.03 9.99
CA PHE A 128 -6.50 -8.21 10.01
C PHE A 128 -5.53 -8.69 11.08
N TYR A 129 -4.23 -8.51 10.83
CA TYR A 129 -3.25 -8.41 11.90
C TYR A 129 -3.15 -6.96 12.33
N ALA A 130 -3.15 -6.72 13.64
CA ALA A 130 -3.03 -5.38 14.20
C ALA A 130 -2.09 -5.42 15.39
N SER A 131 -1.46 -4.28 15.69
CA SER A 131 -0.56 -4.14 16.83
C SER A 131 -0.96 -3.00 17.73
N SER A 132 -0.76 -3.18 19.03
CA SER A 132 -0.84 -2.12 20.04
C SER A 132 0.30 -2.24 21.03
N ARG A 133 0.49 -1.18 21.82
CA ARG A 133 1.44 -1.19 22.92
C ARG A 133 1.15 -2.27 23.97
N GLU A 134 -0.13 -2.53 24.22
CA GLU A 134 -0.56 -3.40 25.33
C GLU A 134 -0.60 -4.88 24.93
N THR A 135 -1.06 -5.15 23.73
CA THR A 135 -1.31 -6.52 23.27
C THR A 135 -0.17 -7.12 22.46
N GLY A 136 0.75 -6.29 21.94
CA GLY A 136 1.69 -6.74 20.91
C GLY A 136 0.98 -6.90 19.56
N ILE A 137 1.14 -8.04 18.91
CA ILE A 137 0.49 -8.34 17.62
C ILE A 137 -0.66 -9.33 17.85
N VAL A 138 -1.84 -8.97 17.41
CA VAL A 138 -3.06 -9.77 17.48
C VAL A 138 -3.66 -9.95 16.10
N ARG A 139 -4.41 -11.02 15.91
CA ARG A 139 -5.32 -11.19 14.79
C ARG A 139 -6.73 -10.85 15.23
N VAL A 140 -7.40 -10.02 14.45
CA VAL A 140 -8.71 -9.48 14.78
C VAL A 140 -9.69 -9.70 13.63
N HIS A 141 -10.95 -9.97 13.97
CA HIS A 141 -12.06 -10.17 13.06
C HIS A 141 -13.31 -9.54 13.67
N MET A 142 -14.21 -9.07 12.84
CA MET A 142 -15.50 -8.61 13.33
C MET A 142 -16.28 -9.73 14.04
N GLY A 143 -16.85 -9.42 15.20
CA GLY A 143 -17.70 -10.33 15.97
C GLY A 143 -16.96 -11.55 16.56
N ARG A 144 -15.63 -11.52 16.64
CA ARG A 144 -14.83 -12.60 17.26
C ARG A 144 -13.87 -12.04 18.30
N GLU A 145 -13.47 -12.87 19.26
CA GLU A 145 -12.42 -12.53 20.20
C GLU A 145 -11.06 -12.34 19.48
N GLN A 146 -10.25 -11.46 20.02
CA GLN A 146 -8.88 -11.22 19.54
C GLN A 146 -8.03 -12.47 19.78
N GLU A 147 -7.20 -12.81 18.80
CA GLU A 147 -6.29 -13.92 18.83
C GLU A 147 -4.85 -13.42 18.98
N GLU A 148 -4.18 -13.73 20.10
CA GLU A 148 -2.79 -13.37 20.30
C GLU A 148 -1.90 -14.08 19.27
N VAL A 149 -1.11 -13.30 18.51
CA VAL A 149 -0.15 -13.81 17.54
C VAL A 149 1.26 -13.76 18.12
N TRP A 150 1.62 -12.64 18.70
CA TRP A 150 2.90 -12.47 19.36
C TRP A 150 2.83 -11.31 20.36
N LYS A 151 3.43 -11.52 21.53
CA LYS A 151 3.53 -10.52 22.58
C LYS A 151 5.00 -10.30 22.94
N PRO A 152 5.46 -9.02 22.99
CA PRO A 152 6.83 -8.72 23.39
C PRO A 152 7.06 -9.02 24.88
N GLU A 153 8.31 -9.26 25.24
CA GLU A 153 8.72 -9.39 26.62
C GLU A 153 8.51 -8.06 27.38
N PRO A 154 8.15 -8.12 28.65
CA PRO A 154 8.06 -6.91 29.48
C PRO A 154 9.40 -6.18 29.56
N VAL A 155 9.38 -4.86 29.48
CA VAL A 155 10.55 -3.99 29.64
C VAL A 155 10.39 -3.20 30.92
N GLU A 156 11.41 -3.24 31.80
CA GLU A 156 11.40 -2.47 33.03
C GLU A 156 11.39 -0.96 32.74
N GLY A 157 10.40 -0.27 33.28
CA GLY A 157 10.20 1.17 33.06
C GLY A 157 9.86 1.59 31.63
N GLY A 158 9.43 0.63 30.78
CA GLY A 158 9.16 0.92 29.39
C GLY A 158 8.24 -0.10 28.70
N TRP A 159 8.31 -0.11 27.37
CA TRP A 159 7.51 -1.01 26.53
C TRP A 159 8.17 -1.23 25.16
N ILE A 160 7.68 -2.22 24.44
CA ILE A 160 8.04 -2.48 23.05
C ILE A 160 6.82 -2.21 22.16
N GLN A 161 7.04 -1.55 21.04
CA GLN A 161 6.04 -1.35 19.98
C GLN A 161 6.44 -2.12 18.74
N CYS A 162 5.42 -2.64 18.04
CA CYS A 162 5.53 -3.25 16.72
C CYS A 162 4.76 -2.36 15.73
N GLU A 163 5.45 -1.83 14.76
CA GLU A 163 4.91 -0.84 13.83
C GLU A 163 5.13 -1.27 12.38
N LYS A 164 4.39 -0.65 11.46
CA LYS A 164 4.57 -0.89 10.04
C LYS A 164 4.44 -2.37 9.68
N LEU A 165 3.37 -3.00 10.15
CA LEU A 165 3.07 -4.39 9.80
C LEU A 165 2.91 -4.54 8.30
N THR A 166 3.53 -5.58 7.72
CA THR A 166 3.33 -5.95 6.33
C THR A 166 3.31 -7.48 6.18
N LEU A 167 2.27 -8.01 5.55
CA LEU A 167 2.08 -9.45 5.34
C LEU A 167 2.56 -9.83 3.95
N SER A 168 3.31 -10.93 3.85
CA SER A 168 3.67 -11.51 2.55
C SER A 168 2.42 -11.97 1.78
N PRO A 169 2.41 -11.88 0.44
CA PRO A 169 1.26 -12.32 -0.38
C PRO A 169 0.81 -13.75 -0.12
N ASP A 170 1.73 -14.67 0.21
CA ASP A 170 1.42 -16.06 0.57
C ASP A 170 0.85 -16.23 1.99
N GLY A 171 0.74 -15.13 2.76
CA GLY A 171 0.22 -15.10 4.13
C GLY A 171 1.10 -15.79 5.18
N LYS A 172 2.34 -16.18 4.82
CA LYS A 172 3.20 -16.97 5.70
C LYS A 172 4.22 -16.18 6.49
N LYS A 173 4.45 -14.91 6.14
CA LYS A 173 5.46 -14.06 6.78
C LYS A 173 4.86 -12.70 7.12
N LEU A 174 4.92 -12.31 8.39
CA LEU A 174 4.51 -10.99 8.86
C LEU A 174 5.76 -10.24 9.32
N ALA A 175 6.15 -9.20 8.59
CA ALA A 175 7.28 -8.35 8.95
C ALA A 175 6.81 -7.07 9.64
N PHE A 176 7.64 -6.54 10.54
CA PHE A 176 7.36 -5.32 11.28
C PHE A 176 8.64 -4.66 11.80
N ALA A 177 8.58 -3.34 12.03
CA ALA A 177 9.60 -2.61 12.77
C ALA A 177 9.35 -2.80 14.27
N ARG A 178 10.43 -3.03 15.04
CA ARG A 178 10.37 -3.16 16.49
C ARG A 178 11.10 -1.99 17.13
N ARG A 179 10.45 -1.32 18.07
CA ARG A 179 10.99 -0.20 18.81
C ARG A 179 10.84 -0.41 20.30
N ARG A 180 11.86 -0.07 21.06
CA ARG A 180 11.88 -0.10 22.52
C ARG A 180 11.80 1.33 23.05
N TYR A 181 10.88 1.55 23.96
CA TYR A 181 10.73 2.82 24.68
C TYR A 181 11.03 2.62 26.16
N VAL A 182 11.74 3.59 26.76
CA VAL A 182 11.97 3.64 28.21
C VAL A 182 11.55 5.01 28.71
N ASP A 183 10.60 5.04 29.63
CA ASP A 183 10.09 6.28 30.19
C ASP A 183 11.04 6.80 31.28
N ARG A 184 11.86 7.78 30.93
CA ARG A 184 12.79 8.47 31.82
C ARG A 184 12.27 9.80 32.33
N ARG A 185 11.05 10.19 31.98
CA ARG A 185 10.46 11.50 32.34
C ARG A 185 10.25 11.69 33.85
N LYS A 186 10.37 10.62 34.63
CA LYS A 186 10.36 10.68 36.12
C LYS A 186 11.65 11.31 36.68
N ASP A 187 12.74 11.29 35.91
CA ASP A 187 14.00 11.88 36.31
C ASP A 187 14.09 13.31 35.74
N PRO A 188 14.42 14.31 36.56
CA PRO A 188 14.50 15.68 36.10
C PRO A 188 15.46 15.88 34.94
N GLY A 189 14.96 16.46 33.85
CA GLY A 189 15.77 16.75 32.65
C GLY A 189 15.92 15.60 31.65
N LEU A 190 15.30 14.43 31.90
CA LEU A 190 15.33 13.32 30.96
C LEU A 190 14.01 13.21 30.19
N SER A 191 14.13 12.82 28.93
CA SER A 191 13.01 12.58 28.00
C SER A 191 12.69 11.09 27.90
N LEU A 192 11.69 10.76 27.10
CA LEU A 192 11.44 9.41 26.65
C LEU A 192 12.64 8.94 25.80
N PHE A 193 13.23 7.80 26.19
CA PHE A 193 14.29 7.16 25.40
C PHE A 193 13.65 6.19 24.42
N GLU A 194 14.02 6.32 23.15
CA GLU A 194 13.59 5.44 22.06
C GLU A 194 14.81 4.73 21.48
N GLN A 195 14.66 3.44 21.21
CA GLN A 195 15.68 2.61 20.59
C GLN A 195 15.04 1.81 19.45
N ASN A 196 15.57 2.00 18.24
CA ASN A 196 15.24 1.16 17.10
C ASN A 196 15.83 -0.24 17.31
N GLN A 197 15.02 -1.28 17.27
CA GLN A 197 15.43 -2.68 17.38
C GLN A 197 15.43 -3.42 16.04
N GLY A 198 15.39 -2.67 14.94
CA GLY A 198 15.44 -3.22 13.58
C GLY A 198 14.12 -3.81 13.11
N ILE A 199 14.22 -4.66 12.09
CA ILE A 199 13.08 -5.34 11.46
C ILE A 199 13.04 -6.79 11.90
N TRP A 200 11.84 -7.23 12.26
CA TRP A 200 11.55 -8.57 12.72
C TRP A 200 10.50 -9.21 11.82
N MET A 201 10.54 -10.52 11.71
CA MET A 201 9.61 -11.30 10.90
C MET A 201 9.07 -12.48 11.72
N LEU A 202 7.77 -12.60 11.75
CA LEU A 202 7.08 -13.80 12.23
C LEU A 202 6.85 -14.73 11.04
N GLN A 203 7.36 -15.97 11.14
CA GLN A 203 6.97 -17.04 10.23
C GLN A 203 5.68 -17.67 10.76
N MET A 204 4.60 -17.50 9.98
CA MET A 204 3.28 -18.00 10.32
C MET A 204 3.16 -19.46 9.91
N ASN A 205 3.02 -20.37 10.86
CA ASN A 205 2.80 -21.78 10.53
C ASN A 205 1.29 -22.06 10.42
N LEU A 206 0.79 -22.12 9.19
CA LEU A 206 -0.63 -22.30 8.91
C LEU A 206 -1.11 -23.76 9.00
N GLU A 207 -0.21 -24.74 9.17
CA GLU A 207 -0.56 -26.15 8.95
C GLU A 207 -0.96 -26.96 10.18
N LYS A 208 -0.84 -26.48 11.40
CA LYS A 208 -1.28 -27.24 12.59
C LYS A 208 -1.67 -26.33 13.75
N GLU A 209 -2.66 -26.77 14.52
CA GLU A 209 -3.21 -26.19 15.75
C GLU A 209 -2.19 -25.81 16.86
N LYS A 210 -0.90 -25.93 16.62
CA LYS A 210 0.17 -25.43 17.45
C LYS A 210 0.78 -24.19 16.78
N LYS A 211 0.33 -23.03 17.21
CA LYS A 211 0.92 -21.72 16.91
C LYS A 211 2.37 -21.66 17.38
N LEU A 212 3.30 -22.02 16.54
CA LEU A 212 4.72 -21.69 16.70
C LEU A 212 5.06 -20.64 15.63
N SER A 213 4.77 -19.39 15.96
CA SER A 213 5.34 -18.28 15.22
C SER A 213 6.83 -18.22 15.56
N VAL A 214 7.71 -18.47 14.61
CA VAL A 214 9.15 -18.28 14.80
C VAL A 214 9.45 -16.82 14.52
N LEU A 215 9.92 -16.11 15.55
CA LEU A 215 10.36 -14.73 15.44
C LEU A 215 11.81 -14.69 14.97
N ILE A 216 12.07 -14.02 13.87
CA ILE A 216 13.41 -13.87 13.30
C ILE A 216 13.71 -12.37 13.19
N GLN A 217 14.85 -11.95 13.75
CA GLN A 217 15.39 -10.61 13.49
C GLN A 217 16.06 -10.63 12.11
N ILE A 218 15.52 -9.86 11.16
CA ILE A 218 16.04 -9.82 9.79
C ILE A 218 17.14 -8.76 9.66
N ILE A 219 16.96 -7.62 10.34
CA ILE A 219 17.94 -6.55 10.40
C ILE A 219 18.08 -6.15 11.86
N GLY A 220 19.30 -6.08 12.34
CA GLY A 220 19.62 -5.62 13.69
C GLY A 220 19.49 -4.10 13.86
N GLU A 221 19.94 -3.62 15.01
CA GLU A 221 19.89 -2.20 15.38
C GLU A 221 20.86 -1.35 14.54
N GLU A 222 21.95 -1.94 14.06
CA GLU A 222 22.91 -1.26 13.18
C GLU A 222 22.46 -1.46 11.72
N PRO A 223 22.10 -0.41 10.99
CA PRO A 223 21.79 -0.52 9.57
C PRO A 223 23.06 -1.00 8.82
N PRO A 224 22.95 -2.05 8.01
CA PRO A 224 24.10 -2.65 7.34
C PRO A 224 24.78 -1.76 6.29
N PHE A 225 24.21 -0.59 5.98
CA PHE A 225 24.57 0.22 4.81
C PHE A 225 24.98 1.65 5.11
N PHE A 226 24.83 2.15 6.33
CA PHE A 226 25.41 3.44 6.70
C PHE A 226 26.73 3.19 7.41
N GLU A 227 27.81 3.79 6.90
CA GLU A 227 28.94 4.07 7.75
C GLU A 227 28.41 4.77 8.99
N ARG A 228 28.81 4.31 10.18
CA ARG A 228 28.50 4.96 11.44
C ARG A 228 28.55 6.46 11.22
N MET A 229 27.43 7.12 11.17
CA MET A 229 27.41 8.53 11.45
C MET A 229 27.93 8.61 12.89
N GLU A 230 29.15 9.13 13.04
CA GLU A 230 29.75 9.33 14.34
C GLU A 230 28.68 9.93 15.25
N GLU A 231 28.52 9.39 16.44
CA GLU A 231 27.63 9.89 17.48
C GLU A 231 27.77 11.42 17.58
N THR A 232 27.02 12.14 16.78
CA THR A 232 26.74 13.53 17.03
C THR A 232 25.65 13.50 18.09
N ASP A 233 26.01 13.90 19.29
CA ASP A 233 25.19 13.97 20.49
C ASP A 233 23.69 14.00 20.23
N GLY A 234 23.02 12.84 20.26
CA GLY A 234 21.56 12.70 20.39
C GLY A 234 20.76 12.55 19.08
N GLU A 235 21.36 12.44 17.90
CA GLU A 235 20.61 12.10 16.70
C GLU A 235 20.28 10.59 16.71
N PRO A 236 18.98 10.22 16.63
CA PRO A 236 18.61 8.81 16.60
C PRO A 236 19.00 8.17 15.26
N TYR A 237 19.40 6.91 15.35
CA TYR A 237 19.69 6.07 14.20
C TYR A 237 18.52 6.06 13.19
N PRO A 238 18.78 5.85 11.89
CA PRO A 238 17.73 5.74 10.89
C PRO A 238 16.71 4.67 11.28
N TYR A 239 15.44 5.00 11.08
CA TYR A 239 14.36 4.05 11.29
C TYR A 239 14.28 3.09 10.12
N LEU A 240 14.31 1.79 10.42
CA LEU A 240 14.13 0.75 9.43
C LEU A 240 12.65 0.34 9.38
N TRP A 241 12.06 0.36 8.19
CA TRP A 241 10.66 -0.02 7.99
C TRP A 241 10.53 -1.09 6.91
N PRO A 242 9.87 -2.22 7.20
CA PRO A 242 9.45 -3.14 6.16
C PRO A 242 8.31 -2.49 5.36
N ALA A 243 8.44 -2.43 4.05
CA ALA A 243 7.49 -1.69 3.23
C ALA A 243 6.65 -2.59 2.33
N LYS A 244 7.26 -3.31 1.42
CA LYS A 244 6.54 -4.08 0.40
C LYS A 244 7.18 -5.44 0.17
N TRP A 245 6.33 -6.44 -0.08
CA TRP A 245 6.74 -7.78 -0.47
C TRP A 245 6.71 -7.94 -1.99
N SER A 246 7.63 -8.76 -2.52
CA SER A 246 7.50 -9.28 -3.88
C SER A 246 6.30 -10.21 -4.01
N PRO A 247 5.69 -10.33 -5.20
CA PRO A 247 4.55 -11.21 -5.45
C PRO A 247 4.77 -12.66 -5.05
N ASP A 248 5.98 -13.20 -5.24
CA ASP A 248 6.36 -14.55 -4.83
C ASP A 248 6.68 -14.69 -3.34
N SER A 249 6.57 -13.61 -2.57
CA SER A 249 6.87 -13.59 -1.13
C SER A 249 8.33 -13.89 -0.76
N SER A 250 9.25 -13.88 -1.72
CA SER A 250 10.66 -14.17 -1.47
C SER A 250 11.47 -12.95 -1.02
N ARG A 251 10.98 -11.73 -1.31
CA ARG A 251 11.71 -10.49 -1.08
C ARG A 251 10.90 -9.48 -0.32
N LEU A 252 11.58 -8.74 0.55
CA LEU A 252 11.02 -7.65 1.31
C LEU A 252 11.81 -6.37 1.04
N PHE A 253 11.13 -5.36 0.51
CA PHE A 253 11.69 -4.02 0.38
C PHE A 253 11.65 -3.29 1.72
N ILE A 254 12.72 -2.59 2.05
CA ILE A 254 12.95 -1.95 3.34
C ILE A 254 13.39 -0.51 3.13
N TRP A 255 12.72 0.40 3.83
CA TRP A 255 13.12 1.79 3.95
C TRP A 255 14.13 1.98 5.08
N GLN A 256 15.13 2.82 4.84
CA GLN A 256 16.04 3.34 5.86
C GLN A 256 15.73 4.82 6.07
N ASP A 257 14.68 5.09 6.84
CA ASP A 257 14.20 6.44 7.07
C ASP A 257 15.04 7.18 8.11
N VAL A 258 15.04 8.49 8.02
CA VAL A 258 15.75 9.38 8.95
C VAL A 258 14.74 10.30 9.63
N LEU A 259 15.03 10.72 10.87
CA LEU A 259 14.12 11.61 11.63
C LEU A 259 14.13 13.05 11.13
N SER A 260 15.17 13.46 10.43
CA SER A 260 15.28 14.81 9.90
C SER A 260 14.46 14.96 8.62
N GLY A 261 13.49 15.88 8.61
CA GLY A 261 12.73 16.21 7.40
C GLY A 261 13.64 16.68 6.25
N SER A 262 14.71 17.42 6.55
CA SER A 262 15.68 17.86 5.52
C SER A 262 16.43 16.69 4.89
N MET A 263 16.91 15.73 5.69
CA MET A 263 17.59 14.55 5.17
C MET A 263 16.62 13.65 4.39
N ARG A 264 15.40 13.50 4.89
CA ARG A 264 14.36 12.75 4.18
C ARG A 264 14.05 13.36 2.81
N ALA A 265 13.99 14.68 2.72
CA ALA A 265 13.75 15.38 1.47
C ALA A 265 14.90 15.22 0.45
N ASP A 266 16.13 15.01 0.91
CA ASP A 266 17.27 14.75 0.03
C ASP A 266 17.30 13.30 -0.48
N GLY A 267 16.39 12.46 0.02
CA GLY A 267 16.26 11.04 -0.28
C GLY A 267 16.89 10.15 0.78
N ILE A 268 16.42 8.91 0.87
CA ILE A 268 16.87 7.94 1.87
C ILE A 268 17.32 6.64 1.22
N GLY A 269 18.19 5.93 1.94
CA GLY A 269 18.65 4.61 1.54
C GLY A 269 17.53 3.57 1.62
N THR A 270 17.67 2.53 0.83
CA THR A 270 16.74 1.41 0.79
C THR A 270 17.50 0.09 0.75
N ALA A 271 16.79 -1.00 0.99
CA ALA A 271 17.35 -2.32 0.91
C ALA A 271 16.31 -3.35 0.49
N VAL A 272 16.76 -4.44 -0.09
CA VAL A 272 15.93 -5.61 -0.39
C VAL A 272 16.47 -6.82 0.37
N TYR A 273 15.64 -7.41 1.21
CA TYR A 273 15.96 -8.63 1.94
C TYR A 273 15.40 -9.85 1.23
N ASP A 274 16.25 -10.84 0.94
CA ASP A 274 15.86 -12.15 0.42
C ASP A 274 15.57 -13.11 1.56
N THR A 275 14.32 -13.52 1.69
CA THR A 275 13.89 -14.41 2.78
C THR A 275 14.29 -15.87 2.57
N VAL A 276 14.70 -16.25 1.36
CA VAL A 276 15.13 -17.62 1.03
C VAL A 276 16.60 -17.80 1.43
N SER A 277 17.47 -16.89 1.02
CA SER A 277 18.88 -16.90 1.42
C SER A 277 19.14 -16.36 2.82
N GLY A 278 18.19 -15.58 3.37
CA GLY A 278 18.38 -14.90 4.66
C GLY A 278 19.37 -13.74 4.58
N THR A 279 19.56 -13.13 3.43
CA THR A 279 20.56 -12.07 3.22
C THR A 279 19.98 -10.86 2.53
N MET A 280 20.62 -9.72 2.70
CA MET A 280 20.36 -8.55 1.85
C MET A 280 20.91 -8.82 0.45
N ILE A 281 20.09 -8.58 -0.56
CA ILE A 281 20.44 -8.82 -1.97
C ILE A 281 20.80 -7.54 -2.71
N ASP A 282 20.24 -6.44 -2.29
CA ASP A 282 20.54 -5.14 -2.85
C ASP A 282 20.54 -4.07 -1.77
N SER A 283 21.50 -3.16 -1.86
CA SER A 283 21.55 -1.94 -1.08
C SER A 283 21.54 -0.78 -2.06
N LEU A 284 20.42 -0.09 -2.12
CA LEU A 284 20.29 1.15 -2.83
C LEU A 284 20.78 2.25 -1.89
N GLY A 285 22.05 2.58 -1.93
CA GLY A 285 22.61 3.50 -0.93
C GLY A 285 23.87 4.23 -1.38
N GLU A 286 24.41 3.90 -2.53
CA GLU A 286 25.43 4.74 -3.14
C GLU A 286 24.76 5.92 -3.85
N GLN A 287 25.40 7.06 -3.86
CA GLN A 287 24.90 8.42 -4.12
C GLN A 287 23.96 8.65 -5.34
N GLU A 288 23.80 7.67 -6.22
CA GLU A 288 23.00 7.79 -7.42
C GLU A 288 21.58 7.16 -7.32
N GLU A 289 21.28 6.46 -6.22
CA GLU A 289 20.05 5.66 -6.08
C GLU A 289 19.31 5.96 -4.78
N VAL A 290 19.41 7.18 -4.32
CA VAL A 290 18.64 7.64 -3.17
C VAL A 290 17.20 7.87 -3.62
N VAL A 291 16.26 7.33 -2.86
CA VAL A 291 14.85 7.31 -3.21
C VAL A 291 14.07 8.23 -2.28
N LEU A 292 13.12 8.98 -2.83
CA LEU A 292 12.18 9.72 -2.00
C LEU A 292 11.33 8.75 -1.15
N PRO A 293 11.15 8.98 0.16
CA PRO A 293 10.64 8.00 1.12
C PRO A 293 9.11 7.84 1.09
N TYR A 294 8.55 7.71 -0.09
CA TYR A 294 7.11 7.48 -0.27
C TYR A 294 6.87 6.05 -0.70
N ASN A 295 6.03 5.33 0.02
CA ASN A 295 5.66 3.96 -0.31
C ASN A 295 5.09 3.86 -1.73
N GLU A 296 4.48 4.91 -2.20
CA GLU A 296 3.90 5.05 -3.52
C GLU A 296 4.97 5.03 -4.63
N ASN A 297 6.20 5.43 -4.32
CA ASN A 297 7.30 5.49 -5.28
C ASN A 297 8.02 4.16 -5.49
N VAL A 298 7.50 3.08 -4.93
CA VAL A 298 8.08 1.73 -5.03
C VAL A 298 7.00 0.71 -5.33
N VAL A 299 7.24 -0.16 -6.30
CA VAL A 299 6.34 -1.28 -6.64
C VAL A 299 7.12 -2.48 -7.13
N PHE A 300 6.65 -3.70 -6.83
CA PHE A 300 7.13 -4.92 -7.47
C PHE A 300 6.25 -5.26 -8.68
N GLY A 301 6.87 -5.65 -9.78
CA GLY A 301 6.20 -6.31 -10.89
C GLY A 301 5.95 -7.80 -10.60
N GLU A 302 5.07 -8.43 -11.36
CA GLU A 302 4.76 -9.87 -11.23
C GLU A 302 5.98 -10.78 -11.48
N ASP A 303 6.99 -10.28 -12.19
CA ASP A 303 8.30 -10.93 -12.39
C ASP A 303 9.25 -10.76 -11.20
N ASN A 304 8.79 -10.19 -10.09
CA ASN A 304 9.56 -9.80 -8.90
C ASN A 304 10.65 -8.74 -9.16
N SER A 305 10.66 -8.08 -10.31
CA SER A 305 11.45 -6.88 -10.52
C SER A 305 10.92 -5.76 -9.63
N LEU A 306 11.83 -5.00 -9.03
CA LEU A 306 11.49 -3.82 -8.26
C LEU A 306 11.53 -2.59 -9.17
N PHE A 307 10.49 -1.78 -9.11
CA PHE A 307 10.44 -0.47 -9.78
C PHE A 307 10.40 0.60 -8.69
N LEU A 308 11.27 1.58 -8.82
CA LEU A 308 11.36 2.67 -7.86
C LEU A 308 11.73 3.98 -8.54
N LEU A 309 11.52 5.06 -7.82
CA LEU A 309 11.92 6.38 -8.22
C LEU A 309 13.26 6.71 -7.56
N ALA A 310 14.31 6.88 -8.36
CA ALA A 310 15.65 7.22 -7.91
C ALA A 310 16.05 8.64 -8.32
N GLY A 311 16.97 9.24 -7.59
CA GLY A 311 17.55 10.53 -7.90
C GLY A 311 17.87 11.35 -6.66
N ALA A 312 18.90 12.19 -6.76
CA ALA A 312 19.37 13.03 -5.66
C ALA A 312 18.60 14.37 -5.57
N GLY A 313 18.68 14.99 -4.39
CA GLY A 313 18.13 16.31 -4.14
C GLY A 313 16.63 16.30 -3.85
N ARG A 314 16.20 17.37 -3.20
CA ARG A 314 14.83 17.53 -2.67
C ARG A 314 13.80 18.04 -3.68
N GLU A 315 14.26 18.47 -4.85
CA GLU A 315 13.37 19.02 -5.86
C GLU A 315 12.62 17.90 -6.60
N MET A 316 11.30 17.89 -6.48
CA MET A 316 10.44 16.82 -7.01
C MET A 316 10.14 16.99 -8.51
N ALA A 317 10.55 18.08 -9.13
CA ALA A 317 10.41 18.33 -10.56
C ALA A 317 11.74 18.26 -11.33
N LEU A 318 12.80 17.74 -10.69
CA LEU A 318 14.15 17.64 -11.24
C LEU A 318 14.82 16.32 -10.85
N ASP A 319 15.69 15.85 -11.73
CA ASP A 319 16.67 14.80 -11.46
C ASP A 319 16.08 13.51 -10.80
N LYS A 320 14.86 13.13 -11.17
CA LYS A 320 14.24 11.87 -10.74
C LYS A 320 14.03 10.96 -11.93
N GLU A 321 14.40 9.70 -11.77
CA GLU A 321 14.32 8.68 -12.81
C GLU A 321 13.58 7.45 -12.29
N LEU A 322 12.81 6.82 -13.17
CA LEU A 322 12.23 5.52 -12.89
C LEU A 322 13.28 4.45 -13.16
N VAL A 323 13.55 3.61 -12.16
CA VAL A 323 14.55 2.53 -12.24
C VAL A 323 13.87 1.19 -12.05
N LYS A 324 14.21 0.24 -12.91
CA LYS A 324 13.86 -1.18 -12.78
C LYS A 324 15.06 -1.95 -12.27
N ILE A 325 14.87 -2.69 -11.17
CA ILE A 325 15.87 -3.59 -10.59
C ILE A 325 15.40 -5.02 -10.82
N PRO A 326 16.07 -5.78 -11.69
CA PRO A 326 15.72 -7.17 -11.92
C PRO A 326 15.88 -8.04 -10.66
N PRO A 327 15.21 -9.20 -10.59
CA PRO A 327 15.24 -10.03 -9.39
C PRO A 327 16.58 -10.74 -9.13
N GLU A 328 17.47 -10.84 -10.08
CA GLU A 328 18.75 -11.52 -9.95
C GLU A 328 19.73 -10.69 -9.13
N LYS A 329 20.39 -11.32 -8.15
CA LYS A 329 21.42 -10.65 -7.35
C LYS A 329 22.55 -10.12 -8.22
N GLY A 330 22.84 -8.82 -8.10
CA GLY A 330 23.90 -8.15 -8.86
C GLY A 330 23.54 -7.87 -10.32
N ALA A 331 22.26 -7.96 -10.68
CA ALA A 331 21.78 -7.51 -11.96
C ALA A 331 22.00 -6.01 -12.15
N VAL A 332 22.20 -5.60 -13.40
CA VAL A 332 22.33 -4.17 -13.71
C VAL A 332 20.98 -3.49 -13.60
N HIS A 333 20.94 -2.37 -12.87
CA HIS A 333 19.75 -1.55 -12.76
C HIS A 333 19.45 -0.87 -14.11
N GLU A 334 18.21 -0.91 -14.53
CA GLU A 334 17.75 -0.36 -15.78
C GLU A 334 17.06 0.98 -15.57
N LYS A 335 17.66 2.07 -16.08
CA LYS A 335 17.03 3.40 -16.06
C LYS A 335 16.00 3.47 -17.19
N LEU A 336 14.74 3.64 -16.83
CA LEU A 336 13.62 3.73 -17.75
C LEU A 336 13.42 5.18 -18.17
N LYS A 337 13.65 5.46 -19.45
CA LYS A 337 13.64 6.83 -19.96
C LYS A 337 12.22 7.42 -20.02
N THR A 338 12.02 8.54 -19.35
CA THR A 338 10.81 9.37 -19.39
C THR A 338 11.15 10.80 -19.89
N PRO A 339 11.43 10.99 -21.20
CA PRO A 339 12.01 12.22 -21.70
C PRO A 339 11.20 13.45 -21.36
N GLY A 340 11.79 14.42 -20.63
CA GLY A 340 11.15 15.68 -20.23
C GLY A 340 10.06 15.52 -19.16
N LEU A 341 10.02 14.38 -18.48
CA LEU A 341 9.08 14.08 -17.42
C LEU A 341 9.80 13.60 -16.17
N VAL A 342 9.28 14.00 -15.01
CA VAL A 342 9.70 13.50 -13.69
C VAL A 342 8.60 12.59 -13.14
N PRO A 343 8.81 11.26 -13.18
CA PRO A 343 7.80 10.29 -12.78
C PRO A 343 7.62 10.22 -11.26
N GLN A 344 6.42 9.76 -10.84
CA GLN A 344 6.07 9.43 -9.46
C GLN A 344 5.03 8.32 -9.41
N SER A 345 4.91 7.65 -8.26
CA SER A 345 3.88 6.65 -7.95
C SER A 345 3.71 5.58 -9.03
N PRO A 346 4.76 4.83 -9.39
CA PRO A 346 4.68 3.85 -10.45
C PRO A 346 3.74 2.69 -10.08
N GLN A 347 3.04 2.18 -11.10
CA GLN A 347 2.25 0.95 -11.06
C GLN A 347 2.65 0.08 -12.25
N VAL A 348 2.70 -1.22 -12.08
CA VAL A 348 3.05 -2.16 -13.15
C VAL A 348 1.84 -3.01 -13.51
N SER A 349 1.55 -3.16 -14.81
CA SER A 349 0.49 -4.06 -15.26
C SER A 349 0.79 -5.50 -14.85
N TYR A 350 -0.24 -6.31 -14.63
CA TYR A 350 -0.10 -7.71 -14.21
C TYR A 350 0.63 -8.59 -15.25
N ASP A 351 0.67 -8.19 -16.51
CA ASP A 351 1.46 -8.86 -17.54
C ASP A 351 2.90 -8.31 -17.66
N GLY A 352 3.25 -7.32 -16.83
CA GLY A 352 4.57 -6.70 -16.78
C GLY A 352 4.94 -5.82 -17.99
N LYS A 353 4.01 -5.59 -18.95
CA LYS A 353 4.33 -4.89 -20.20
C LYS A 353 4.17 -3.38 -20.12
N SER A 354 3.27 -2.91 -19.24
CA SER A 354 2.99 -1.49 -19.08
C SER A 354 3.36 -1.00 -17.69
N ILE A 355 3.88 0.21 -17.62
CA ILE A 355 4.13 0.92 -16.39
C ILE A 355 3.29 2.19 -16.43
N PHE A 356 2.49 2.41 -15.41
CA PHE A 356 1.67 3.59 -15.23
C PHE A 356 2.30 4.46 -14.14
N PHE A 357 2.28 5.77 -14.30
CA PHE A 357 2.85 6.69 -13.32
C PHE A 357 2.23 8.09 -13.45
N ALA A 358 2.26 8.85 -12.37
CA ALA A 358 2.04 10.28 -12.42
C ALA A 358 3.37 10.97 -12.80
N ALA A 359 3.33 12.04 -13.58
CA ALA A 359 4.55 12.80 -13.86
C ALA A 359 4.28 14.28 -14.06
N SER A 360 5.22 15.10 -13.61
CA SER A 360 5.33 16.51 -13.96
C SER A 360 6.27 16.69 -15.16
N LYS A 361 6.21 17.87 -15.78
CA LYS A 361 7.25 18.29 -16.71
C LYS A 361 8.56 18.47 -15.95
N GLU A 362 9.64 17.99 -16.53
CA GLU A 362 10.97 18.24 -16.01
C GLU A 362 11.34 19.71 -16.20
N LEU A 363 11.74 20.38 -15.13
CA LEU A 363 12.23 21.74 -15.17
C LEU A 363 13.65 21.79 -15.74
N ARG A 364 13.99 22.88 -16.40
CA ARG A 364 15.36 23.10 -16.86
C ARG A 364 16.22 23.63 -15.72
N THR A 365 17.50 23.32 -15.76
CA THR A 365 18.48 23.87 -14.80
C THR A 365 18.38 25.38 -14.71
N GLY A 366 18.11 25.91 -13.51
CA GLY A 366 17.96 27.33 -13.25
C GLY A 366 16.54 27.88 -13.35
N GLU A 367 15.56 27.10 -13.74
CA GLU A 367 14.15 27.42 -13.57
C GLU A 367 13.76 27.29 -12.09
N GLN A 368 12.91 28.20 -11.60
CA GLN A 368 12.36 28.07 -10.26
C GLN A 368 11.23 27.05 -10.26
N VAL A 369 11.20 26.21 -9.26
CA VAL A 369 10.06 25.32 -9.03
C VAL A 369 8.88 26.16 -8.58
N GLU A 370 7.78 26.11 -9.32
CA GLU A 370 6.51 26.68 -8.91
C GLU A 370 5.69 25.59 -8.22
N TYR A 371 5.28 25.83 -7.00
CA TYR A 371 4.41 24.92 -6.25
C TYR A 371 2.95 25.40 -6.30
N PRO A 372 1.99 24.47 -6.35
CA PRO A 372 2.12 23.01 -6.42
C PRO A 372 2.64 22.53 -7.78
N ILE A 373 3.37 21.40 -7.78
CA ILE A 373 3.87 20.76 -9.01
C ILE A 373 2.70 20.02 -9.66
N TRP A 374 2.36 20.41 -10.91
CA TRP A 374 1.25 19.80 -11.66
C TRP A 374 1.68 18.53 -12.36
N ARG A 375 0.92 17.44 -12.16
CA ARG A 375 1.18 16.14 -12.72
C ARG A 375 0.02 15.66 -13.59
N GLN A 376 0.35 14.81 -14.56
CA GLN A 376 -0.62 14.05 -15.35
C GLN A 376 -0.27 12.58 -15.28
N LEU A 377 -1.20 11.70 -15.66
CA LEU A 377 -0.95 10.27 -15.72
C LEU A 377 -0.40 9.87 -17.09
N TYR A 378 0.56 8.96 -17.06
CA TYR A 378 1.22 8.42 -18.24
C TYR A 378 1.25 6.90 -18.19
N ARG A 379 1.35 6.30 -19.39
CA ARG A 379 1.65 4.89 -19.58
C ARG A 379 2.96 4.76 -20.38
N MET A 380 3.86 3.93 -19.91
CA MET A 380 5.03 3.48 -20.66
C MET A 380 4.81 2.04 -21.11
N GLU A 381 5.00 1.76 -22.39
CA GLU A 381 4.96 0.43 -22.96
C GLU A 381 6.03 0.31 -24.06
N ASN A 382 6.88 -0.73 -24.01
CA ASN A 382 8.00 -0.92 -24.95
C ASN A 382 8.91 0.34 -25.12
N GLY A 383 9.12 1.09 -24.04
CA GLY A 383 9.90 2.34 -24.05
C GLY A 383 9.19 3.56 -24.64
N HIS A 384 7.94 3.43 -25.08
CA HIS A 384 7.11 4.54 -25.53
C HIS A 384 6.25 5.06 -24.38
N VAL A 385 6.28 6.37 -24.15
CA VAL A 385 5.48 7.06 -23.14
C VAL A 385 4.28 7.70 -23.82
N ALA A 386 3.08 7.39 -23.34
CA ALA A 386 1.81 7.97 -23.78
C ALA A 386 1.08 8.61 -22.60
N GLU A 387 0.49 9.79 -22.82
CA GLU A 387 -0.30 10.51 -21.85
C GLU A 387 -1.69 9.87 -21.72
N LEU A 388 -2.15 9.64 -20.48
CA LEU A 388 -3.49 9.10 -20.16
C LEU A 388 -4.46 10.21 -19.74
N THR A 389 -3.94 11.27 -19.08
CA THR A 389 -4.72 12.45 -18.72
C THR A 389 -3.99 13.69 -19.24
N ASN A 390 -4.75 14.67 -19.71
CA ASN A 390 -4.23 15.93 -20.21
C ASN A 390 -5.22 17.04 -19.80
N ASP A 391 -5.06 17.56 -18.61
CA ASP A 391 -5.97 18.54 -18.04
C ASP A 391 -5.18 19.62 -17.30
N SER A 392 -5.32 20.86 -17.77
CA SER A 392 -4.62 21.99 -17.17
C SER A 392 -5.26 22.51 -15.87
N GLU A 393 -6.47 22.05 -15.56
CA GLU A 393 -7.21 22.49 -14.36
C GLU A 393 -7.00 21.55 -13.17
N TYR A 394 -6.41 20.37 -13.40
CA TYR A 394 -6.17 19.37 -12.36
C TYR A 394 -4.75 18.81 -12.41
N SER A 395 -4.16 18.62 -11.23
CA SER A 395 -3.05 17.70 -11.03
C SER A 395 -3.60 16.29 -10.79
N SER A 396 -3.08 15.29 -11.48
CA SER A 396 -3.47 13.88 -11.36
C SER A 396 -2.40 13.11 -10.61
N GLU A 397 -2.76 12.53 -9.46
CA GLU A 397 -1.83 12.03 -8.45
C GLU A 397 -2.16 10.58 -8.06
N PHE A 398 -1.17 9.84 -7.61
CA PHE A 398 -1.33 8.55 -6.94
C PHE A 398 -2.21 7.56 -7.72
N PRO A 399 -1.82 7.14 -8.93
CA PRO A 399 -2.55 6.12 -9.66
C PRO A 399 -2.45 4.78 -8.95
N VAL A 400 -3.58 4.07 -8.82
CA VAL A 400 -3.67 2.70 -8.29
C VAL A 400 -4.34 1.83 -9.34
N LEU A 401 -3.68 0.76 -9.77
CA LEU A 401 -4.21 -0.18 -10.74
C LEU A 401 -5.34 -1.02 -10.09
N THR A 402 -6.47 -1.14 -10.79
CA THR A 402 -7.58 -1.99 -10.34
C THR A 402 -7.21 -3.46 -10.36
N GLY A 403 -7.86 -4.29 -9.52
CA GLY A 403 -7.57 -5.71 -9.40
C GLY A 403 -7.70 -6.53 -10.69
N ASP A 404 -8.56 -6.08 -11.62
CA ASP A 404 -8.69 -6.65 -12.96
C ASP A 404 -7.70 -6.07 -13.99
N GLY A 405 -6.90 -5.07 -13.61
CA GLY A 405 -5.91 -4.42 -14.47
C GLY A 405 -6.50 -3.57 -15.60
N SER A 406 -7.82 -3.30 -15.59
CA SER A 406 -8.48 -2.58 -16.69
C SER A 406 -8.42 -1.07 -16.55
N ALA A 407 -8.21 -0.54 -15.33
CA ALA A 407 -8.25 0.88 -15.05
C ALA A 407 -7.28 1.31 -13.96
N LEU A 408 -7.10 2.61 -13.87
CA LEU A 408 -6.45 3.31 -12.77
C LEU A 408 -7.50 4.10 -12.00
N VAL A 409 -7.47 4.02 -10.67
CA VAL A 409 -8.13 4.95 -9.77
C VAL A 409 -7.07 5.89 -9.22
N PHE A 410 -7.35 7.18 -9.16
CA PHE A 410 -6.35 8.17 -8.80
C PHE A 410 -6.99 9.42 -8.19
N GLY A 411 -6.17 10.19 -7.48
CA GLY A 411 -6.57 11.48 -6.94
C GLY A 411 -6.39 12.60 -7.94
N ARG A 412 -7.25 13.63 -7.87
CA ARG A 412 -7.07 14.91 -8.53
C ARG A 412 -7.16 16.05 -7.54
N VAL A 413 -6.30 17.03 -7.75
CA VAL A 413 -6.29 18.31 -7.01
C VAL A 413 -6.48 19.43 -8.03
N ASP A 414 -7.46 20.30 -7.83
CA ASP A 414 -7.69 21.48 -8.68
C ASP A 414 -6.84 22.69 -8.21
N LYS A 415 -6.92 23.81 -8.94
CA LYS A 415 -6.15 25.01 -8.66
C LYS A 415 -6.54 25.71 -7.35
N GLU A 416 -7.74 25.50 -6.88
CA GLU A 416 -8.28 26.01 -5.62
C GLU A 416 -7.95 25.09 -4.43
N GLY A 417 -7.34 23.91 -4.70
CA GLY A 417 -7.02 22.90 -3.69
C GLY A 417 -8.16 21.90 -3.44
N GLY A 418 -9.22 21.94 -4.22
CA GLY A 418 -10.30 20.96 -4.17
C GLY A 418 -9.81 19.59 -4.61
N MET A 419 -10.16 18.56 -3.84
CA MET A 419 -9.73 17.18 -4.07
C MET A 419 -10.86 16.33 -4.59
N SER A 420 -10.54 15.38 -5.45
CA SER A 420 -11.53 14.45 -6.01
C SER A 420 -10.87 13.12 -6.39
N ILE A 421 -11.67 12.04 -6.39
CA ILE A 421 -11.25 10.71 -6.83
C ILE A 421 -11.79 10.47 -8.23
N TRP A 422 -10.93 9.96 -9.10
CA TRP A 422 -11.23 9.72 -10.51
C TRP A 422 -10.82 8.31 -10.93
N SER A 423 -11.33 7.86 -12.06
CA SER A 423 -10.85 6.67 -12.75
C SER A 423 -10.62 6.94 -14.23
N VAL A 424 -9.68 6.19 -14.82
CA VAL A 424 -9.41 6.19 -16.26
C VAL A 424 -9.02 4.77 -16.68
N GLY A 425 -9.43 4.34 -17.87
CA GLY A 425 -8.97 3.08 -18.44
C GLY A 425 -7.45 3.06 -18.66
N THR A 426 -6.83 1.89 -18.58
CA THR A 426 -5.38 1.74 -18.83
C THR A 426 -4.97 2.10 -20.24
N ASN A 427 -5.91 2.27 -21.16
CA ASN A 427 -5.74 2.78 -22.52
C ASN A 427 -6.00 4.30 -22.66
N GLY A 428 -6.32 5.00 -21.56
CA GLY A 428 -6.66 6.43 -21.55
C GLY A 428 -8.13 6.75 -21.81
N SER A 429 -9.00 5.76 -22.05
CA SER A 429 -10.44 5.98 -22.27
C SER A 429 -11.21 6.04 -20.95
N GLY A 430 -12.45 6.55 -20.99
CA GLY A 430 -13.39 6.48 -19.87
C GLY A 430 -12.93 7.27 -18.64
N LEU A 431 -12.35 8.45 -18.82
CA LEU A 431 -12.02 9.35 -17.73
C LEU A 431 -13.31 9.80 -17.03
N GLN A 432 -13.46 9.47 -15.74
CA GLN A 432 -14.66 9.70 -14.97
C GLN A 432 -14.36 10.12 -13.54
N LYS A 433 -15.08 11.15 -13.03
CA LYS A 433 -15.07 11.51 -11.62
C LYS A 433 -15.89 10.49 -10.83
N LEU A 434 -15.33 9.99 -9.73
CA LEU A 434 -15.97 9.04 -8.84
C LEU A 434 -16.54 9.71 -7.59
N ALA A 435 -15.81 10.65 -7.01
CA ALA A 435 -16.25 11.42 -5.83
C ALA A 435 -15.54 12.77 -5.76
N ASP A 436 -16.20 13.76 -5.19
CA ASP A 436 -15.56 14.95 -4.63
C ASP A 436 -15.21 14.66 -3.17
N LEU A 437 -14.00 15.07 -2.76
CA LEU A 437 -13.61 15.09 -1.36
C LEU A 437 -13.84 16.51 -0.87
N GLU A 438 -14.62 16.66 0.22
CA GLU A 438 -14.85 17.97 0.80
C GLU A 438 -13.51 18.63 1.20
N GLU A 439 -13.44 19.95 1.05
CA GLU A 439 -12.29 20.78 1.42
C GLU A 439 -11.81 20.42 2.84
N ASN A 440 -10.49 20.28 3.02
CA ASN A 440 -9.80 20.08 4.30
C ASN A 440 -9.66 18.65 4.86
N ILE A 441 -9.25 17.69 4.05
CA ILE A 441 -8.58 16.51 4.61
C ILE A 441 -7.11 16.90 4.91
N SER A 442 -6.88 17.97 5.65
CA SER A 442 -5.57 18.34 6.13
C SER A 442 -5.38 17.74 7.51
N THR A 443 -4.46 16.82 7.65
CA THR A 443 -3.97 16.35 8.95
C THR A 443 -2.92 17.30 9.54
N ASP A 444 -2.49 18.32 8.80
CA ASP A 444 -1.47 19.28 9.23
C ASP A 444 -1.96 20.74 9.03
N GLU A 445 -2.47 21.32 10.11
CA GLU A 445 -2.88 22.73 10.16
C GLU A 445 -1.72 23.72 9.94
N THR A 446 -0.48 23.23 9.86
CA THR A 446 0.72 24.07 9.69
C THR A 446 1.10 24.31 8.24
N ASN A 447 0.42 23.68 7.28
CA ASN A 447 0.80 23.73 5.88
C ASN A 447 -0.13 24.62 5.05
N GLU A 448 0.06 25.94 5.17
CA GLU A 448 -0.72 26.97 4.42
C GLU A 448 -0.49 26.94 2.91
N HIS A 449 0.44 26.14 2.39
CA HIS A 449 0.91 26.25 1.00
C HIS A 449 0.55 25.07 0.11
N TYR A 450 0.08 23.94 0.68
CA TYR A 450 -0.21 22.75 -0.10
C TYR A 450 -1.60 22.19 0.22
N PRO A 451 -2.39 21.85 -0.79
CA PRO A 451 -3.64 21.13 -0.58
C PRO A 451 -3.39 19.81 0.17
N ALA A 452 -4.33 19.43 1.03
CA ALA A 452 -4.31 18.10 1.63
C ALA A 452 -4.24 17.04 0.50
N GLY A 453 -3.50 15.95 0.72
CA GLY A 453 -3.28 14.92 -0.29
C GLY A 453 -2.21 15.23 -1.33
N TYR A 454 -1.72 16.45 -1.39
CA TYR A 454 -0.61 16.81 -2.24
C TYR A 454 0.72 16.41 -1.58
N GLU A 455 1.49 15.53 -2.22
CA GLU A 455 2.81 15.14 -1.72
C GLU A 455 3.83 16.25 -1.97
N ASP A 456 4.28 16.90 -0.89
CA ASP A 456 5.42 17.80 -0.93
C ASP A 456 6.74 17.02 -0.77
N PHE A 457 7.87 17.70 -0.91
CA PHE A 457 9.19 17.09 -0.76
C PHE A 457 9.49 16.57 0.67
N TYR A 458 8.65 16.85 1.66
CA TYR A 458 8.74 16.27 3.01
C TYR A 458 7.87 15.02 3.19
N GLY A 459 7.11 14.59 2.18
CA GLY A 459 6.24 13.43 2.24
C GLY A 459 4.98 13.61 3.06
N ARG A 460 4.47 14.84 3.14
CA ARG A 460 3.21 15.13 3.80
C ARG A 460 2.06 15.00 2.80
N GLY A 461 0.92 14.53 3.27
CA GLY A 461 -0.30 14.48 2.48
C GLY A 461 -0.44 13.24 1.59
N SER A 462 -0.07 12.05 2.05
CA SER A 462 -0.18 10.82 1.26
C SER A 462 -1.62 10.41 0.96
N TRP A 463 -1.95 10.21 -0.30
CA TRP A 463 -3.22 9.65 -0.76
C TRP A 463 -3.52 8.26 -0.17
N SER A 464 -2.50 7.46 0.14
CA SER A 464 -2.66 6.14 0.77
C SER A 464 -3.22 6.21 2.19
N SER A 465 -3.09 7.36 2.86
CA SER A 465 -3.74 7.60 4.16
C SER A 465 -5.23 7.91 4.05
N ILE A 466 -5.71 8.24 2.86
CA ILE A 466 -7.08 8.68 2.60
C ILE A 466 -7.85 7.63 1.80
N MET A 467 -7.21 6.97 0.84
CA MET A 467 -7.87 6.13 -0.17
C MET A 467 -7.24 4.74 -0.26
N SER A 468 -8.08 3.75 -0.46
CA SER A 468 -7.67 2.36 -0.78
C SER A 468 -8.55 1.80 -1.89
N VAL A 469 -7.94 1.16 -2.87
CA VAL A 469 -8.64 0.47 -3.97
C VAL A 469 -8.61 -1.03 -3.70
N TYR A 470 -9.76 -1.70 -3.83
CA TYR A 470 -9.80 -3.16 -3.73
C TYR A 470 -9.11 -3.77 -4.95
N ALA A 471 -8.00 -4.44 -4.70
CA ALA A 471 -7.13 -5.00 -5.74
C ALA A 471 -6.82 -6.49 -5.52
N PHE A 472 -7.56 -7.18 -4.66
CA PHE A 472 -7.36 -8.63 -4.47
C PHE A 472 -7.96 -9.40 -5.66
N LYS A 473 -7.18 -10.37 -6.12
CA LYS A 473 -7.54 -11.28 -7.21
C LYS A 473 -8.31 -12.48 -6.71
#